data_f0a0111c5ca0e9076e79d34897c3244d
#
_entry.id   f0a0111c5ca0e9076e79d34897c3244d
#
_cell.length_a   1.000
_cell.length_b   1.000
_cell.length_c   1.000
_cell.angle_alpha   90.00
_cell.angle_beta   90.00
_cell.angle_gamma   90.00
#
_symmetry.space_group_name_H-M   'P 1'
#
loop_
_entity.id
_entity.type
_entity.pdbx_description
1 polymer ?
#
loop_
_entity_poly.entity_id
_entity_poly.type
_entity_poly.pdbx_seq_one_letter_code
_entity_poly.pdbx_strand_id
1 'polypeptide(L)'
;MSLINVWNMIIKFDETEISILQNFKGGEKHLAANMFFDGVNRILKGRLEPGASIGVHTHEGSCEMIFITEGNGSIYEKTPDGCESTSPVTAGDCLYCPEGHTHSLINSSAEGDLVFYAAVPKQ
;
A
#
# COMPACT_ATOMS: atom_id res chain seq x y z
N MET A 1 -11.66 -4.29 -11.62
CA MET A 1 -10.79 -3.11 -11.67
C MET A 1 -11.26 -2.20 -12.78
N SER A 2 -11.46 -0.94 -12.49
CA SER A 2 -11.97 0.02 -13.48
C SER A 2 -10.91 0.31 -14.54
N LEU A 3 -11.36 0.47 -15.79
CA LEU A 3 -10.50 0.97 -16.84
C LEU A 3 -10.26 2.46 -16.61
N ILE A 4 -9.01 2.84 -16.51
CA ILE A 4 -8.60 4.24 -16.37
C ILE A 4 -8.04 4.68 -17.72
N ASN A 5 -8.53 5.83 -18.20
CA ASN A 5 -8.05 6.36 -19.46
C ASN A 5 -6.64 6.90 -19.27
N VAL A 6 -5.66 6.22 -19.88
CA VAL A 6 -4.25 6.57 -19.79
C VAL A 6 -3.76 7.38 -21.00
N TRP A 7 -4.65 7.73 -21.93
CA TRP A 7 -4.27 8.47 -23.13
C TRP A 7 -3.63 9.82 -22.83
N ASN A 8 -4.09 10.48 -21.77
CA ASN A 8 -3.57 11.76 -21.32
C ASN A 8 -2.54 11.61 -20.20
N MET A 9 -2.14 10.40 -19.87
CA MET A 9 -1.17 10.10 -18.81
C MET A 9 -1.59 10.60 -17.41
N ILE A 10 -2.88 10.80 -17.20
CA ILE A 10 -3.41 11.22 -15.91
C ILE A 10 -4.32 10.12 -15.37
N ILE A 11 -4.00 9.64 -14.17
CA ILE A 11 -4.84 8.69 -13.46
C ILE A 11 -5.62 9.48 -12.41
N LYS A 12 -6.94 9.61 -12.64
CA LYS A 12 -7.81 10.35 -11.72
C LYS A 12 -8.46 9.37 -10.75
N PHE A 13 -7.73 9.03 -9.70
CA PHE A 13 -8.18 8.03 -8.74
C PHE A 13 -9.54 8.36 -8.12
N ASP A 14 -9.82 9.64 -7.86
CA ASP A 14 -11.08 10.05 -7.23
C ASP A 14 -12.30 9.83 -8.16
N GLU A 15 -12.07 9.58 -9.44
CA GLU A 15 -13.12 9.28 -10.41
C GLU A 15 -13.26 7.76 -10.65
N THR A 16 -12.45 6.94 -10.01
CA THR A 16 -12.52 5.48 -10.13
C THR A 16 -13.32 4.88 -8.99
N GLU A 17 -13.78 3.64 -9.18
CA GLU A 17 -14.47 2.92 -8.12
C GLU A 17 -13.51 2.57 -7.00
N ILE A 18 -14.04 2.57 -5.77
CA ILE A 18 -13.30 2.10 -4.60
C ILE A 18 -13.53 0.60 -4.47
N SER A 19 -12.46 -0.16 -4.44
CA SER A 19 -12.49 -1.59 -4.14
C SER A 19 -12.27 -1.78 -2.64
N ILE A 20 -13.14 -2.56 -2.02
CA ILE A 20 -13.01 -2.91 -0.60
C ILE A 20 -12.43 -4.32 -0.55
N LEU A 21 -11.20 -4.41 -0.06
CA LEU A 21 -10.46 -5.68 -0.02
C LEU A 21 -10.37 -6.16 1.43
N GLN A 22 -11.28 -7.09 1.78
CA GLN A 22 -11.34 -7.64 3.13
C GLN A 22 -10.11 -8.48 3.42
N ASN A 23 -9.50 -8.25 4.59
CA ASN A 23 -8.33 -8.99 5.07
C ASN A 23 -7.23 -9.08 4.00
N PHE A 24 -6.94 -7.96 3.36
CA PHE A 24 -6.01 -7.93 2.22
C PHE A 24 -4.64 -8.46 2.63
N LYS A 25 -4.14 -9.45 1.90
CA LYS A 25 -2.88 -10.16 2.19
C LYS A 25 -2.87 -10.81 3.58
N GLY A 26 -4.04 -11.15 4.13
CA GLY A 26 -4.14 -11.70 5.47
C GLY A 26 -4.14 -10.68 6.60
N GLY A 27 -4.31 -9.41 6.28
CA GLY A 27 -4.34 -8.34 7.27
C GLY A 27 -5.65 -8.24 8.02
N GLU A 28 -5.75 -7.21 8.85
CA GLU A 28 -6.93 -6.94 9.66
C GLU A 28 -7.86 -5.96 8.96
N LYS A 29 -9.17 -6.15 9.15
CA LYS A 29 -10.22 -5.31 8.57
C LYS A 29 -10.07 -5.26 7.04
N HIS A 30 -10.15 -4.07 6.44
CA HIS A 30 -10.09 -3.97 4.98
C HIS A 30 -9.18 -2.83 4.51
N LEU A 31 -8.71 -2.98 3.27
CA LEU A 31 -8.08 -1.90 2.52
C LEU A 31 -9.13 -1.34 1.56
N ALA A 32 -9.37 -0.04 1.60
CA ALA A 32 -10.16 0.65 0.58
C ALA A 32 -9.19 1.22 -0.45
N ALA A 33 -9.34 0.84 -1.72
CA ALA A 33 -8.36 1.21 -2.73
C ALA A 33 -9.01 1.63 -4.05
N ASN A 34 -8.43 2.67 -4.63
CA ASN A 34 -8.61 3.01 -6.04
C ASN A 34 -7.37 2.48 -6.76
N MET A 35 -7.53 1.59 -7.73
CA MET A 35 -6.43 0.83 -8.30
C MET A 35 -6.29 1.05 -9.80
N PHE A 36 -5.05 1.10 -10.26
CA PHE A 36 -4.69 1.08 -11.66
C PHE A 36 -3.70 -0.06 -11.91
N PHE A 37 -3.90 -0.80 -12.99
CA PHE A 37 -2.99 -1.86 -13.41
C PHE A 37 -2.90 -1.87 -14.92
N ASP A 38 -1.69 -1.77 -15.45
CA ASP A 38 -1.47 -1.73 -16.90
C ASP A 38 -1.08 -3.10 -17.49
N GLY A 39 -1.14 -4.16 -16.67
CA GLY A 39 -0.70 -5.50 -17.05
C GLY A 39 0.69 -5.83 -16.53
N VAL A 40 1.45 -4.84 -16.10
CA VAL A 40 2.82 -4.96 -15.61
C VAL A 40 2.99 -4.24 -14.28
N ASN A 41 2.60 -2.97 -14.23
CA ASN A 41 2.77 -2.11 -13.06
C ASN A 41 1.43 -1.82 -12.41
N ARG A 42 1.44 -1.71 -11.07
CA ARG A 42 0.25 -1.35 -10.30
C ARG A 42 0.50 -0.03 -9.56
N ILE A 43 -0.51 0.84 -9.60
CA ILE A 43 -0.50 2.07 -8.81
C ILE A 43 -1.84 2.13 -8.10
N LEU A 44 -1.83 2.51 -6.83
CA LEU A 44 -3.07 2.61 -6.09
C LEU A 44 -3.06 3.78 -5.09
N LYS A 45 -4.26 4.27 -4.79
CA LYS A 45 -4.51 5.14 -3.65
C LYS A 45 -5.23 4.28 -2.61
N GLY A 46 -4.65 4.17 -1.43
CA GLY A 46 -5.16 3.29 -0.38
C GLY A 46 -5.54 4.04 0.88
N ARG A 47 -6.46 3.43 1.63
CA ARG A 47 -6.94 3.96 2.91
C ARG A 47 -7.16 2.81 3.87
N LEU A 48 -6.56 2.94 5.06
CA LEU A 48 -6.74 1.99 6.16
C LEU A 48 -7.36 2.74 7.34
N GLU A 49 -8.50 2.25 7.83
CA GLU A 49 -9.09 2.78 9.06
C GLU A 49 -8.30 2.34 10.28
N PRO A 50 -8.53 2.93 11.46
CA PRO A 50 -7.81 2.50 12.67
C PRO A 50 -7.93 1.00 12.91
N GLY A 51 -6.79 0.34 13.13
CA GLY A 51 -6.72 -1.11 13.32
C GLY A 51 -6.66 -1.93 12.05
N ALA A 52 -6.87 -1.32 10.89
CA ALA A 52 -6.74 -2.04 9.62
C ALA A 52 -5.29 -2.21 9.22
N SER A 53 -4.99 -3.25 8.47
CA SER A 53 -3.64 -3.50 7.99
C SER A 53 -3.64 -4.23 6.64
N ILE A 54 -2.56 -4.04 5.90
CA ILE A 54 -2.21 -4.92 4.79
C ILE A 54 -1.33 -6.01 5.40
N GLY A 55 -1.72 -7.27 5.22
CA GLY A 55 -1.02 -8.39 5.85
C GLY A 55 0.42 -8.53 5.39
N VAL A 56 1.18 -9.30 6.16
CA VAL A 56 2.58 -9.56 5.88
C VAL A 56 2.72 -10.29 4.55
N HIS A 57 3.50 -9.75 3.63
CA HIS A 57 3.72 -10.34 2.32
C HIS A 57 5.09 -9.96 1.76
N THR A 58 5.61 -10.83 0.90
CA THR A 58 6.93 -10.67 0.28
C THR A 58 6.76 -10.23 -1.17
N HIS A 59 7.56 -9.26 -1.62
CA HIS A 59 7.58 -8.85 -3.02
C HIS A 59 8.55 -9.70 -3.81
N GLU A 60 8.04 -10.53 -4.70
CA GLU A 60 8.82 -11.35 -5.61
C GLU A 60 8.56 -10.89 -7.05
N GLY A 61 9.61 -10.56 -7.79
CA GLY A 61 9.49 -10.03 -9.13
C GLY A 61 8.97 -8.60 -9.19
N SER A 62 8.93 -7.91 -8.06
CA SER A 62 8.46 -6.52 -7.95
C SER A 62 9.10 -5.85 -6.74
N CYS A 63 9.01 -4.55 -6.68
CA CYS A 63 9.25 -3.78 -5.46
C CYS A 63 8.02 -2.94 -5.18
N GLU A 64 7.99 -2.24 -4.05
CA GLU A 64 6.89 -1.33 -3.75
C GLU A 64 7.41 -0.05 -3.12
N MET A 65 6.85 1.07 -3.55
CA MET A 65 7.04 2.37 -2.92
C MET A 65 5.69 2.84 -2.41
N ILE A 66 5.63 3.24 -1.14
CA ILE A 66 4.41 3.73 -0.49
C ILE A 66 4.65 5.15 0.01
N PHE A 67 3.84 6.08 -0.45
CA PHE A 67 3.92 7.49 -0.03
C PHE A 67 2.75 7.79 0.90
N ILE A 68 3.04 8.01 2.18
CA ILE A 68 2.02 8.34 3.17
C ILE A 68 1.62 9.80 3.01
N THR A 69 0.32 10.06 2.80
CA THR A 69 -0.21 11.41 2.59
C THR A 69 -1.01 11.93 3.78
N GLU A 70 -1.62 11.04 4.58
CA GLU A 70 -2.37 11.43 5.77
C GLU A 70 -2.25 10.37 6.83
N GLY A 71 -2.21 10.82 8.08
CA GLY A 71 -2.30 9.93 9.24
C GLY A 71 -0.97 9.41 9.74
N ASN A 72 -1.07 8.47 10.66
CA ASN A 72 0.06 7.82 11.32
C ASN A 72 -0.18 6.33 11.36
N GLY A 73 0.89 5.55 11.33
CA GLY A 73 0.79 4.11 11.41
C GLY A 73 2.12 3.47 11.73
N SER A 74 2.26 2.22 11.35
CA SER A 74 3.49 1.45 11.56
C SER A 74 3.79 0.64 10.31
N ILE A 75 5.07 0.43 10.05
CA ILE A 75 5.53 -0.48 9.01
C ILE A 75 6.35 -1.60 9.64
N TYR A 76 5.94 -2.83 9.40
CA TYR A 76 6.75 -4.01 9.71
C TYR A 76 7.56 -4.36 8.48
N GLU A 77 8.84 -4.66 8.66
CA GLU A 77 9.76 -5.02 7.58
C GLU A 77 10.60 -6.22 7.96
N LYS A 78 10.89 -7.05 6.96
CA LYS A 78 11.78 -8.19 7.12
C LYS A 78 12.67 -8.32 5.88
N THR A 79 13.97 -8.37 6.10
CA THR A 79 14.95 -8.57 5.03
C THR A 79 15.00 -10.04 4.60
N PRO A 80 15.55 -10.36 3.42
CA PRO A 80 15.66 -11.76 2.98
C PRO A 80 16.47 -12.65 3.92
N ASP A 81 17.42 -12.08 4.67
CA ASP A 81 18.21 -12.84 5.65
C ASP A 81 17.54 -12.92 7.04
N GLY A 82 16.32 -12.40 7.17
CA GLY A 82 15.52 -12.60 8.37
C GLY A 82 15.58 -11.49 9.42
N CYS A 83 16.25 -10.35 9.13
CA CYS A 83 16.25 -9.21 10.04
C CYS A 83 14.90 -8.51 10.02
N GLU A 84 14.27 -8.35 11.18
CA GLU A 84 12.95 -7.75 11.31
C GLU A 84 13.02 -6.41 12.04
N SER A 85 12.13 -5.50 11.66
CA SER A 85 11.96 -4.24 12.35
C SER A 85 10.53 -3.74 12.19
N THR A 86 10.09 -2.93 13.15
CA THR A 86 8.83 -2.20 13.07
C THR A 86 9.10 -0.75 13.42
N SER A 87 8.63 0.15 12.58
CA SER A 87 8.90 1.58 12.72
C SER A 87 7.61 2.38 12.59
N PRO A 88 7.48 3.51 13.31
CA PRO A 88 6.36 4.41 13.09
C PRO A 88 6.49 5.11 11.74
N VAL A 89 5.36 5.39 11.11
CA VAL A 89 5.29 6.14 9.86
C VAL A 89 4.25 7.24 9.98
N THR A 90 4.46 8.31 9.24
CA THR A 90 3.56 9.47 9.25
C THR A 90 3.53 10.12 7.87
N ALA A 91 2.57 11.03 7.68
CA ALA A 91 2.44 11.77 6.43
C ALA A 91 3.77 12.42 6.03
N GLY A 92 4.16 12.28 4.78
CA GLY A 92 5.43 12.75 4.24
C GLY A 92 6.48 11.66 4.12
N ASP A 93 6.27 10.50 4.73
CA ASP A 93 7.22 9.38 4.63
C ASP A 93 7.02 8.62 3.32
N CYS A 94 8.12 8.13 2.79
CA CYS A 94 8.12 7.16 1.69
C CYS A 94 8.71 5.85 2.20
N LEU A 95 7.95 4.77 2.03
CA LEU A 95 8.35 3.43 2.45
C LEU A 95 8.79 2.67 1.22
N TYR A 96 9.97 2.10 1.24
CA TYR A 96 10.49 1.34 0.11
C TYR A 96 10.71 -0.12 0.50
N CYS A 97 10.05 -1.01 -0.23
CA CYS A 97 10.22 -2.46 -0.08
C CYS A 97 10.89 -3.01 -1.33
N PRO A 98 12.20 -3.30 -1.29
CA PRO A 98 12.90 -3.90 -2.44
C PRO A 98 12.39 -5.30 -2.75
N GLU A 99 12.68 -5.77 -3.96
CA GLU A 99 12.40 -7.16 -4.30
C GLU A 99 13.04 -8.11 -3.29
N GLY A 100 12.30 -9.16 -2.91
CA GLY A 100 12.75 -10.16 -1.94
C GLY A 100 12.50 -9.79 -0.50
N HIS A 101 12.13 -8.54 -0.23
CA HIS A 101 11.81 -8.08 1.12
C HIS A 101 10.34 -8.29 1.44
N THR A 102 10.05 -8.35 2.74
CA THR A 102 8.71 -8.59 3.28
C THR A 102 8.29 -7.37 4.07
N HIS A 103 7.01 -7.00 3.99
CA HIS A 103 6.51 -5.90 4.77
C HIS A 103 5.01 -6.01 5.08
N SER A 104 4.54 -5.15 5.99
CA SER A 104 3.14 -5.00 6.34
C SER A 104 2.91 -3.57 6.81
N LEU A 105 1.95 -2.90 6.20
CA LEU A 105 1.55 -1.54 6.61
C LEU A 105 0.33 -1.64 7.52
N ILE A 106 0.39 -0.98 8.66
CA ILE A 106 -0.62 -1.09 9.71
C ILE A 106 -1.04 0.30 10.14
N ASN A 107 -2.36 0.55 10.17
CA ASN A 107 -2.86 1.74 10.85
C ASN A 107 -2.97 1.42 12.34
N SER A 108 -1.90 1.68 13.06
CA SER A 108 -1.79 1.45 14.50
C SER A 108 -2.30 2.64 15.33
N SER A 109 -2.80 3.68 14.69
CA SER A 109 -3.35 4.84 15.40
C SER A 109 -4.74 4.52 15.94
N ALA A 110 -5.14 5.24 17.00
CA ALA A 110 -6.47 5.12 17.57
C ALA A 110 -7.48 6.01 16.84
N GLU A 111 -7.01 6.99 16.10
CA GLU A 111 -7.86 8.00 15.45
C GLU A 111 -7.34 8.33 14.06
N GLY A 112 -8.27 8.44 13.12
CA GLY A 112 -7.97 8.86 11.77
C GLY A 112 -7.47 7.77 10.86
N ASP A 113 -7.76 7.93 9.60
CA ASP A 113 -7.34 6.99 8.56
C ASP A 113 -5.89 7.20 8.17
N LEU A 114 -5.24 6.13 7.76
CA LEU A 114 -3.93 6.16 7.13
C LEU A 114 -4.16 6.16 5.62
N VAL A 115 -3.77 7.24 4.95
CA VAL A 115 -3.97 7.40 3.50
C VAL A 115 -2.61 7.43 2.81
N PHE A 116 -2.53 6.72 1.71
CA PHE A 116 -1.26 6.56 1.01
C PHE A 116 -1.46 6.31 -0.49
N TYR A 117 -0.41 6.58 -1.25
CA TYR A 117 -0.29 6.12 -2.63
C TYR A 117 0.81 5.08 -2.69
N ALA A 118 0.60 4.03 -3.47
CA ALA A 118 1.60 2.98 -3.64
C ALA A 118 1.83 2.68 -5.12
N ALA A 119 3.08 2.41 -5.46
CA ALA A 119 3.46 1.96 -6.78
C ALA A 119 4.18 0.61 -6.64
N VAL A 120 3.75 -0.36 -7.45
CA VAL A 120 4.33 -1.71 -7.47
C VAL A 120 4.78 -1.99 -8.89
N PRO A 121 5.96 -1.49 -9.29
CA PRO A 121 6.52 -1.80 -10.60
C PRO A 121 7.09 -3.21 -10.62
N LYS A 122 6.97 -3.86 -11.77
CA LYS A 122 7.59 -5.16 -11.98
C LYS A 122 9.10 -5.00 -12.13
N GLN A 123 9.84 -5.89 -11.53
CA GLN A 123 11.30 -5.94 -11.65
C GLN A 123 11.74 -6.93 -12.72
#